data_291ef727672e052e061163f8261f7362
#
_entry.id   291ef727672e052e061163f8261f7362
#
_cell.length_a   1.000
_cell.length_b   1.000
_cell.length_c   1.000
_cell.angle_alpha   90.00
_cell.angle_beta   90.00
_cell.angle_gamma   90.00
#
_symmetry.space_group_name_H-M   'P 1'
#
loop_
_entity.id
_entity.type
_entity.pdbx_description
1 polymer ?
#
loop_
_entity_poly.entity_id
_entity_poly.type
_entity_poly.pdbx_seq_one_letter_code
_entity_poly.pdbx_strand_id
1 'polypeptide(L)'
;MKTDPEKLLKKHAQLVHSDMAKVTSHVQREKGDWFLNALMIEGCEIPFKYKRTKKYKNLQGQRVNLTYYPSTESVAGMEFEVMNVVRIRIA
;
A
#
# COMPACT_ATOMS: atom_id res chain seq x y z
N MET A 1 -26.38 -1.35 -9.24
CA MET A 1 -25.52 -2.05 -10.18
C MET A 1 -25.06 -3.37 -9.58
N LYS A 2 -25.10 -4.37 -10.37
CA LYS A 2 -24.71 -5.71 -9.91
C LYS A 2 -23.18 -5.82 -9.87
N THR A 3 -22.64 -6.19 -8.74
CA THR A 3 -21.21 -6.44 -8.62
C THR A 3 -20.85 -7.72 -9.37
N ASP A 4 -19.90 -7.62 -10.26
CA ASP A 4 -19.44 -8.77 -11.03
C ASP A 4 -18.56 -9.67 -10.14
N PRO A 5 -18.98 -10.92 -9.87
CA PRO A 5 -18.18 -11.83 -9.05
C PRO A 5 -16.80 -12.13 -9.63
N GLU A 6 -16.69 -12.16 -10.96
CA GLU A 6 -15.40 -12.35 -11.61
C GLU A 6 -14.43 -11.22 -11.33
N LYS A 7 -14.93 -9.98 -11.33
CA LYS A 7 -14.12 -8.81 -10.98
C LYS A 7 -13.61 -8.88 -9.56
N LEU A 8 -14.47 -9.30 -8.63
CA LEU A 8 -14.08 -9.48 -7.25
C LEU A 8 -13.03 -10.58 -7.09
N LEU A 9 -13.23 -11.70 -7.76
CA LEU A 9 -12.29 -12.80 -7.73
C LEU A 9 -10.94 -12.42 -8.33
N LYS A 10 -10.93 -11.71 -9.44
CA LYS A 10 -9.71 -11.20 -10.03
C LYS A 10 -8.97 -10.26 -9.10
N LYS A 11 -9.70 -9.36 -8.46
CA LYS A 11 -9.15 -8.42 -7.50
C LYS A 11 -8.54 -9.14 -6.30
N HIS A 12 -9.23 -10.15 -5.77
CA HIS A 12 -8.73 -10.96 -4.67
C HIS A 12 -7.57 -11.86 -5.09
N ALA A 13 -7.61 -12.39 -6.32
CA ALA A 13 -6.54 -13.22 -6.84
C ALA A 13 -5.23 -12.44 -7.03
N GLN A 14 -5.30 -11.11 -7.08
CA GLN A 14 -4.12 -10.25 -7.20
C GLN A 14 -3.50 -9.88 -5.86
N LEU A 15 -4.10 -10.31 -4.75
CA LEU A 15 -3.52 -10.08 -3.43
C LEU A 15 -2.19 -10.82 -3.29
N VAL A 16 -1.20 -10.10 -2.84
CA VAL A 16 0.15 -10.62 -2.64
C VAL A 16 0.51 -10.45 -1.17
N HIS A 17 1.13 -11.46 -0.60
CA HIS A 17 1.66 -11.42 0.76
C HIS A 17 3.17 -11.39 0.71
N SER A 18 3.76 -10.49 1.48
CA SER A 18 5.20 -10.42 1.65
C SER A 18 5.51 -10.34 3.13
N ASP A 19 6.28 -11.30 3.62
CA ASP A 19 6.69 -11.35 5.01
C ASP A 19 8.11 -10.80 5.16
N MET A 20 8.37 -10.17 6.28
CA MET A 20 9.70 -9.65 6.62
C MET A 20 10.24 -8.66 5.61
N ALA A 21 9.36 -7.88 4.98
CA ALA A 21 9.75 -6.85 4.04
C ALA A 21 10.38 -5.67 4.80
N LYS A 22 11.56 -5.24 4.37
CA LYS A 22 12.25 -4.14 5.03
C LYS A 22 11.80 -2.80 4.48
N VAL A 23 11.34 -1.93 5.36
CA VAL A 23 10.91 -0.58 5.00
C VAL A 23 12.13 0.32 4.93
N THR A 24 12.41 0.85 3.75
CA THR A 24 13.55 1.76 3.54
C THR A 24 13.15 3.22 3.69
N SER A 25 11.86 3.52 3.51
CA SER A 25 11.33 4.89 3.65
C SER A 25 9.87 4.83 4.06
N HIS A 26 9.44 5.75 4.88
CA HIS A 26 8.06 5.88 5.30
C HIS A 26 7.70 7.36 5.39
N VAL A 27 6.78 7.79 4.53
CA VAL A 27 6.27 9.16 4.50
C VAL A 27 4.82 9.16 4.91
N GLN A 28 4.46 10.03 5.84
CA GLN A 28 3.07 10.23 6.26
C GLN A 28 2.68 11.67 5.96
N ARG A 29 1.51 11.84 5.35
CA ARG A 29 0.92 13.15 5.08
C ARG A 29 -0.47 13.23 5.64
N GLU A 30 -0.77 14.30 6.33
CA GLU A 30 -2.12 14.59 6.79
C GLU A 30 -2.94 15.19 5.64
N LYS A 31 -4.13 14.63 5.42
CA LYS A 31 -5.06 15.15 4.42
C LYS A 31 -6.48 14.99 4.93
N GLY A 32 -7.09 16.10 5.37
CA GLY A 32 -8.41 16.06 6.00
C GLY A 32 -8.36 15.20 7.26
N ASP A 33 -9.24 14.21 7.35
CA ASP A 33 -9.31 13.31 8.49
C ASP A 33 -8.42 12.07 8.35
N TRP A 34 -7.58 12.03 7.31
CA TRP A 34 -6.78 10.88 6.98
C TRP A 34 -5.28 11.17 7.02
N PHE A 35 -4.52 10.16 7.36
CA PHE A 35 -3.08 10.15 7.15
C PHE A 35 -2.77 9.23 5.98
N LEU A 36 -2.19 9.82 4.95
CA LEU A 36 -1.76 9.09 3.76
C LEU A 36 -0.34 8.59 3.98
N ASN A 37 -0.15 7.29 3.88
CA ASN A 37 1.14 6.65 4.10
C ASN A 37 1.71 6.12 2.80
N ALA A 38 2.99 6.35 2.59
CA ALA A 38 3.73 5.80 1.47
C ALA A 38 5.01 5.15 1.99
N LEU A 39 5.19 3.88 1.67
CA LEU A 39 6.36 3.11 2.06
C LEU A 39 7.17 2.74 0.83
N MET A 40 8.49 2.75 0.98
CA MET A 40 9.38 2.10 0.02
C MET A 40 9.94 0.85 0.70
N ILE A 41 9.95 -0.24 -0.05
CA ILE A 41 10.41 -1.55 0.42
C ILE A 41 11.72 -1.88 -0.28
N GLU A 42 12.66 -2.42 0.45
CA GLU A 42 13.94 -2.85 -0.09
C GLU A 42 13.74 -3.86 -1.24
N GLY A 43 14.37 -3.58 -2.36
CA GLY A 43 14.24 -4.43 -3.55
C GLY A 43 13.05 -4.12 -4.44
N CYS A 44 12.22 -3.15 -4.08
CA CYS A 44 11.06 -2.75 -4.87
C CYS A 44 11.07 -1.23 -5.09
N GLU A 45 10.93 -0.82 -6.33
CA GLU A 45 10.93 0.60 -6.70
C GLU A 45 9.53 1.22 -6.71
N ILE A 46 8.49 0.40 -6.54
CA ILE A 46 7.10 0.85 -6.58
C ILE A 46 6.66 1.19 -5.17
N PRO A 47 6.06 2.37 -4.92
CA PRO A 47 5.62 2.74 -3.58
C PRO A 47 4.43 1.91 -3.11
N PHE A 48 4.41 1.60 -1.82
CA PHE A 48 3.31 0.93 -1.14
C PHE A 48 2.52 1.99 -0.39
N LYS A 49 1.22 2.12 -0.70
CA LYS A 49 0.38 3.17 -0.16
C LYS A 49 -0.81 2.64 0.61
N TYR A 50 -1.16 3.33 1.68
CA TYR A 50 -2.35 3.05 2.48
C TYR A 50 -2.78 4.29 3.25
N LYS A 51 -4.02 4.26 3.78
CA LYS A 51 -4.60 5.33 4.58
C LYS A 51 -4.89 4.86 5.98
N ARG A 52 -4.75 5.75 6.95
CA ARG A 52 -5.15 5.52 8.34
C ARG A 52 -5.80 6.77 8.90
N THR A 53 -6.67 6.60 9.88
CA THR A 53 -7.31 7.73 10.59
C THR A 53 -6.43 8.28 11.69
N LYS A 54 -5.39 7.55 12.08
CA LYS A 54 -4.45 7.95 13.13
C LYS A 54 -3.04 7.99 12.58
N LYS A 55 -2.22 8.85 13.18
CA LYS A 55 -0.80 8.88 12.90
C LYS A 55 -0.10 7.79 13.72
N TYR A 56 0.64 6.94 13.04
CA TYR A 56 1.38 5.86 13.66
C TYR A 56 2.88 6.12 13.60
N LYS A 57 3.62 5.35 14.38
CA LYS A 57 5.07 5.41 14.40
C LYS A 57 5.65 5.19 13.01
N ASN A 58 6.71 5.93 12.69
CA ASN A 58 7.44 5.75 11.45
C ASN A 58 8.04 4.34 11.40
N LEU A 59 7.83 3.65 10.29
CA LEU A 59 8.26 2.26 10.12
C LEU A 59 9.60 2.11 9.43
N GLN A 60 10.26 3.21 9.09
CA GLN A 60 11.56 3.15 8.43
C GLN A 60 12.54 2.30 9.23
N GLY A 61 13.19 1.35 8.57
CA GLY A 61 14.11 0.42 9.19
C GLY A 61 13.47 -0.81 9.82
N GLN A 62 12.15 -0.85 9.89
CA GLN A 62 11.42 -1.99 10.43
C GLN A 62 11.16 -3.04 9.36
N ARG A 63 10.99 -4.28 9.79
CA ARG A 63 10.47 -5.33 8.92
C ARG A 63 8.99 -5.49 9.17
N VAL A 64 8.23 -5.61 8.08
CA VAL A 64 6.77 -5.67 8.13
C VAL A 64 6.25 -6.83 7.31
N ASN A 65 5.06 -7.30 7.68
CA ASN A 65 4.30 -8.27 6.90
C ASN A 65 3.20 -7.51 6.19
N LEU A 66 3.16 -7.64 4.88
CA LEU A 66 2.27 -6.87 4.01
C LEU A 66 1.34 -7.77 3.24
N THR A 67 0.09 -7.31 3.09
CA THR A 67 -0.83 -7.83 2.09
C THR A 67 -1.24 -6.66 1.22
N TYR A 68 -1.05 -6.80 -0.07
CA TYR A 68 -1.25 -5.69 -1.01
C TYR A 68 -1.64 -6.21 -2.39
N TYR A 69 -2.02 -5.31 -3.27
CA TYR A 69 -2.27 -5.61 -4.67
C TYR A 69 -1.76 -4.47 -5.56
N PRO A 70 -1.29 -4.80 -6.79
CA PRO A 70 -0.86 -3.78 -7.74
C PRO A 70 -2.03 -2.92 -8.20
N SER A 71 -1.76 -1.65 -8.41
CA SER A 71 -2.75 -0.69 -8.90
C SER A 71 -2.05 0.42 -9.66
N THR A 72 -2.84 1.34 -10.19
CA THR A 72 -2.32 2.53 -10.84
C THR A 72 -2.96 3.77 -10.24
N GLU A 73 -2.21 4.86 -10.24
CA GLU A 73 -2.65 6.17 -9.80
C GLU A 73 -2.46 7.17 -10.92
N SER A 74 -3.47 7.98 -11.21
CA SER A 74 -3.35 9.04 -12.20
C SER A 74 -3.03 10.35 -11.50
N VAL A 75 -1.91 10.95 -11.86
CA VAL A 75 -1.46 12.24 -11.32
C VAL A 75 -1.07 13.14 -12.48
N ALA A 76 -1.73 14.28 -12.61
CA ALA A 76 -1.45 15.26 -13.67
C ALA A 76 -1.46 14.66 -15.08
N GLY A 77 -2.39 13.73 -15.34
CA GLY A 77 -2.52 13.07 -16.63
C GLY A 77 -1.55 11.92 -16.87
N MET A 78 -0.69 11.61 -15.91
CA MET A 78 0.25 10.50 -16.00
C MET A 78 -0.16 9.36 -15.08
N GLU A 79 0.03 8.13 -15.52
CA GLU A 79 -0.25 6.95 -14.71
C GLU A 79 1.02 6.44 -14.05
N PHE A 80 0.91 6.18 -12.76
CA PHE A 80 2.00 5.62 -11.95
C PHE A 80 1.56 4.31 -11.32
N GLU A 81 2.47 3.35 -11.28
CA GLU A 81 2.23 2.10 -10.58
C GLU A 81 2.35 2.33 -9.07
N VAL A 82 1.43 1.75 -8.32
CA VAL A 82 1.44 1.75 -6.85
C VAL A 82 1.04 0.38 -6.34
N MET A 83 1.46 0.05 -5.13
CA MET A 83 0.98 -1.12 -4.42
C MET A 83 -0.01 -0.65 -3.35
N ASN A 84 -1.27 -1.06 -3.48
CA ASN A 84 -2.29 -0.72 -2.49
C ASN A 84 -2.23 -1.72 -1.34
N VAL A 85 -1.84 -1.24 -0.17
CA VAL A 85 -1.72 -2.07 1.02
C VAL A 85 -3.08 -2.21 1.68
N VAL A 86 -3.54 -3.44 1.87
CA VAL A 86 -4.79 -3.73 2.57
C VAL A 86 -4.54 -4.16 4.00
N ARG A 87 -3.33 -4.63 4.31
CA ARG A 87 -2.96 -5.04 5.65
C ARG A 87 -1.45 -4.86 5.84
N ILE A 88 -1.08 -4.31 6.99
CA ILE A 88 0.32 -4.17 7.38
C ILE A 88 0.47 -4.43 8.86
N ARG A 89 1.51 -5.19 9.22
CA ARG A 89 1.88 -5.47 10.61
C ARG A 89 3.40 -5.47 10.74
N ILE A 90 3.87 -5.04 11.88
CA ILE A 90 5.28 -5.19 12.22
C ILE A 90 5.57 -6.67 12.41
N ALA A 91 6.60 -7.14 11.75
CA ALA A 91 7.00 -8.55 11.80
C ALA A 91 7.62 -8.92 13.15
#